data_99ee2f5eeac01c3b47f9b90dd99dccc1
#
_entry.id   99ee2f5eeac01c3b47f9b90dd99dccc1
#
_cell.length_a   1.000
_cell.length_b   1.000
_cell.length_c   1.000
_cell.angle_alpha   90.00
_cell.angle_beta   90.00
_cell.angle_gamma   90.00
#
_symmetry.space_group_name_H-M   'P 1'
#
loop_
_entity.id
_entity.type
_entity.pdbx_description
1 polymer ?
#
loop_
_entity_poly.entity_id
_entity_poly.type
_entity_poly.pdbx_seq_one_letter_code
_entity_poly.pdbx_strand_id
1 'polypeptide(L)'
;MKYRTAAEQGDAYAQCSLGECYYYGDGVPQDFIEAEKWYQMSAKQGYIGAQYRLGDFYFYGNGVAQDLGKSLEWYRKAALQGYEMDLSRRTEI
;
A
#
# COMPACT_ATOMS: atom_id res chain seq x y z
N MET A 1 9.15 -17.34 4.52
CA MET A 1 9.03 -16.08 3.79
C MET A 1 9.46 -14.92 4.68
N LYS A 2 10.26 -14.03 4.17
CA LYS A 2 10.93 -13.00 4.98
C LYS A 2 9.97 -12.06 5.71
N TYR A 3 8.90 -11.64 5.07
CA TYR A 3 8.01 -10.63 5.64
C TYR A 3 6.76 -11.19 6.30
N ARG A 4 6.48 -12.48 6.13
CA ARG A 4 5.18 -13.03 6.56
C ARG A 4 4.95 -12.92 8.06
N THR A 5 5.92 -13.32 8.88
CA THR A 5 5.74 -13.30 10.32
C THR A 5 5.48 -11.89 10.85
N ALA A 6 6.29 -10.91 10.41
CA ALA A 6 6.11 -9.53 10.82
C ALA A 6 4.79 -8.97 10.32
N ALA A 7 4.40 -9.31 9.09
CA ALA A 7 3.12 -8.86 8.51
C ALA A 7 1.94 -9.40 9.31
N GLU A 8 1.99 -10.67 9.68
CA GLU A 8 0.93 -11.28 10.48
C GLU A 8 0.86 -10.70 11.90
N GLN A 9 1.97 -10.16 12.39
CA GLN A 9 2.03 -9.50 13.69
C GLN A 9 1.60 -8.03 13.62
N GLY A 10 1.23 -7.54 12.44
CA GLY A 10 0.69 -6.19 12.29
C GLY A 10 1.66 -5.13 11.80
N ASP A 11 2.88 -5.50 11.44
CA ASP A 11 3.87 -4.54 10.95
C ASP A 11 3.46 -4.02 9.56
N ALA A 12 3.18 -2.72 9.46
CA ALA A 12 2.67 -2.11 8.23
C ALA A 12 3.67 -2.19 7.08
N TYR A 13 4.96 -1.97 7.34
CA TYR A 13 5.98 -2.08 6.31
C TYR A 13 6.05 -3.50 5.76
N ALA A 14 6.05 -4.49 6.66
CA ALA A 14 6.09 -5.90 6.25
C ALA A 14 4.85 -6.29 5.47
N GLN A 15 3.68 -5.77 5.84
CA GLN A 15 2.43 -6.02 5.11
C GLN A 15 2.52 -5.47 3.69
N CYS A 16 3.01 -4.25 3.53
CA CYS A 16 3.20 -3.66 2.19
C CYS A 16 4.19 -4.48 1.37
N SER A 17 5.30 -4.88 1.98
CA SER A 17 6.32 -5.69 1.31
C SER A 17 5.79 -7.05 0.90
N LEU A 18 4.99 -7.68 1.76
CA LEU A 18 4.35 -8.96 1.44
C LEU A 18 3.35 -8.79 0.30
N GLY A 19 2.59 -7.69 0.30
CA GLY A 19 1.70 -7.35 -0.81
C GLY A 19 2.47 -7.25 -2.12
N GLU A 20 3.64 -6.62 -2.11
CA GLU A 20 4.47 -6.53 -3.31
C GLU A 20 4.98 -7.91 -3.77
N CYS A 21 5.31 -8.78 -2.83
CA CYS A 21 5.71 -10.14 -3.18
C CYS A 21 4.61 -10.86 -3.95
N TYR A 22 3.36 -10.75 -3.50
CA TYR A 22 2.24 -11.35 -4.23
C TYR A 22 1.95 -10.65 -5.54
N TYR A 23 2.09 -9.32 -5.58
CA TYR A 23 1.84 -8.56 -6.79
C TYR A 23 2.79 -8.97 -7.92
N TYR A 24 4.06 -9.17 -7.62
CA TYR A 24 5.07 -9.50 -8.62
C TYR A 24 5.39 -11.00 -8.71
N GLY A 25 4.85 -11.80 -7.81
CA GLY A 25 5.19 -13.22 -7.76
C GLY A 25 6.62 -13.45 -7.28
N ASP A 26 7.08 -12.68 -6.31
CA ASP A 26 8.43 -12.77 -5.78
C ASP A 26 8.45 -13.65 -4.54
N GLY A 27 8.97 -14.86 -4.69
CA GLY A 27 9.04 -15.84 -3.61
C GLY A 27 7.72 -16.57 -3.34
N VAL A 28 6.64 -16.17 -4.01
CA VAL A 28 5.31 -16.80 -3.95
C VAL A 28 4.70 -16.72 -5.33
N PRO A 29 3.71 -17.57 -5.67
CA PRO A 29 2.96 -17.39 -6.91
C PRO A 29 2.29 -16.02 -6.94
N GLN A 30 2.31 -15.37 -8.09
CA GLN A 30 1.63 -14.10 -8.26
C GLN A 30 0.15 -14.22 -7.92
N ASP A 31 -0.36 -13.29 -7.10
CA ASP A 31 -1.74 -13.31 -6.67
C ASP A 31 -2.18 -11.88 -6.35
N PHE A 32 -2.92 -11.27 -7.26
CA PHE A 32 -3.37 -9.89 -7.10
C PHE A 32 -4.36 -9.72 -5.95
N ILE A 33 -5.19 -10.75 -5.68
CA ILE A 33 -6.17 -10.70 -4.58
C ILE A 33 -5.44 -10.68 -3.24
N GLU A 34 -4.44 -11.53 -3.06
CA GLU A 34 -3.62 -11.51 -1.85
C GLU A 34 -2.85 -10.21 -1.73
N ALA A 35 -2.32 -9.71 -2.84
CA ALA A 35 -1.60 -8.43 -2.84
C ALA A 35 -2.50 -7.30 -2.33
N GLU A 36 -3.73 -7.20 -2.84
CA GLU A 36 -4.67 -6.19 -2.41
C GLU A 36 -4.96 -6.29 -0.91
N LYS A 37 -5.18 -7.50 -0.43
CA LYS A 37 -5.48 -7.75 0.98
C LYS A 37 -4.37 -7.19 1.89
N TRP A 38 -3.11 -7.50 1.58
CA TRP A 38 -1.99 -7.04 2.38
C TRP A 38 -1.77 -5.54 2.25
N TYR A 39 -1.93 -4.98 1.04
CA TYR A 39 -1.86 -3.54 0.84
C TYR A 39 -2.95 -2.81 1.65
N GLN A 40 -4.17 -3.36 1.69
CA GLN A 40 -5.27 -2.77 2.47
C GLN A 40 -4.92 -2.71 3.95
N MET A 41 -4.41 -3.80 4.50
CA MET A 41 -4.04 -3.86 5.92
C MET A 41 -2.99 -2.81 6.25
N SER A 42 -1.98 -2.69 5.41
CA SER A 42 -0.89 -1.72 5.59
C SER A 42 -1.40 -0.28 5.44
N ALA A 43 -2.18 -0.03 4.38
CA ALA A 43 -2.70 1.31 4.09
C ALA A 43 -3.62 1.82 5.18
N LYS A 44 -4.41 0.95 5.79
CA LYS A 44 -5.32 1.32 6.88
C LYS A 44 -4.55 1.75 8.13
N GLN A 45 -3.32 1.32 8.28
CA GLN A 45 -2.45 1.78 9.35
C GLN A 45 -1.78 3.12 9.03
N GLY A 46 -2.03 3.66 7.85
CA GLY A 46 -1.46 4.94 7.43
C GLY A 46 -0.14 4.83 6.68
N TYR A 47 0.26 3.63 6.28
CA TYR A 47 1.53 3.46 5.56
C TYR A 47 1.41 4.04 4.15
N ILE A 48 2.16 5.11 3.88
CA ILE A 48 2.06 5.86 2.62
C ILE A 48 2.33 4.97 1.41
N GLY A 49 3.36 4.14 1.48
CA GLY A 49 3.72 3.27 0.36
C GLY A 49 2.57 2.37 -0.07
N ALA A 50 1.84 1.80 0.91
CA ALA A 50 0.69 0.94 0.62
C ALA A 50 -0.47 1.74 0.04
N GLN A 51 -0.67 2.98 0.50
CA GLN A 51 -1.73 3.84 -0.04
C GLN A 51 -1.47 4.15 -1.51
N TYR A 52 -0.22 4.45 -1.89
CA TYR A 52 0.14 4.62 -3.30
C TYR A 52 -0.07 3.35 -4.10
N ARG A 53 0.31 2.19 -3.55
CA ARG A 53 0.12 0.91 -4.23
C ARG A 53 -1.36 0.62 -4.50
N LEU A 54 -2.23 0.93 -3.54
CA LEU A 54 -3.67 0.78 -3.75
C LEU A 54 -4.19 1.76 -4.79
N GLY A 55 -3.70 3.00 -4.79
CA GLY A 55 -4.04 3.94 -5.84
C GLY A 55 -3.71 3.39 -7.21
N ASP A 56 -2.51 2.85 -7.38
CA ASP A 56 -2.09 2.21 -8.64
C ASP A 56 -2.94 1.00 -8.96
N PHE A 57 -3.25 0.19 -7.96
CA PHE A 57 -4.03 -1.04 -8.11
C PHE A 57 -5.37 -0.75 -8.79
N TYR A 58 -6.09 0.25 -8.28
CA TYR A 58 -7.39 0.62 -8.82
C TYR A 58 -7.28 1.43 -10.10
N PHE A 59 -6.20 2.19 -10.26
CA PHE A 59 -5.98 2.96 -11.49
C PHE A 59 -5.81 2.03 -12.69
N TYR A 60 -5.00 1.00 -12.55
CA TYR A 60 -4.71 0.07 -13.65
C TYR A 60 -5.68 -1.10 -13.72
N GLY A 61 -6.41 -1.38 -12.66
CA GLY A 61 -7.36 -2.49 -12.64
C GLY A 61 -6.71 -3.86 -12.66
N ASN A 62 -5.56 -4.02 -12.00
CA ASN A 62 -4.85 -5.30 -11.96
C ASN A 62 -5.51 -6.23 -10.96
N GLY A 63 -6.14 -7.30 -11.46
CA GLY A 63 -6.79 -8.29 -10.61
C GLY A 63 -8.09 -7.82 -9.97
N VAL A 64 -8.45 -6.56 -10.14
CA VAL A 64 -9.73 -5.96 -9.70
C VAL A 64 -10.23 -5.07 -10.83
N ALA A 65 -11.51 -4.72 -10.81
CA ALA A 65 -12.04 -3.78 -11.79
C ALA A 65 -11.41 -2.41 -11.57
N GLN A 66 -11.04 -1.74 -12.67
CA GLN A 66 -10.55 -0.38 -12.61
C GLN A 66 -11.57 0.52 -11.92
N ASP A 67 -11.10 1.34 -10.97
CA ASP A 67 -11.97 2.24 -10.23
C ASP A 67 -11.21 3.54 -9.97
N LEU A 68 -11.42 4.53 -10.81
CA LEU A 68 -10.71 5.79 -10.73
C LEU A 68 -11.06 6.57 -9.46
N GLY A 69 -12.29 6.41 -8.96
CA GLY A 69 -12.71 7.04 -7.71
C GLY A 69 -11.92 6.52 -6.51
N LYS A 70 -11.81 5.20 -6.39
CA LYS A 70 -11.02 4.60 -5.32
C LYS A 70 -9.53 4.92 -5.48
N SER A 71 -9.04 4.90 -6.71
CA SER A 71 -7.65 5.27 -6.98
C SER A 71 -7.36 6.67 -6.47
N LEU A 72 -8.24 7.63 -6.79
CA LEU A 72 -8.08 9.01 -6.35
C LEU A 72 -8.13 9.15 -4.83
N GLU A 73 -9.04 8.43 -4.18
CA GLU A 73 -9.13 8.45 -2.71
C GLU A 73 -7.81 8.02 -2.06
N TRP A 74 -7.21 6.95 -2.54
CA TRP A 74 -5.95 6.47 -1.98
C TRP A 74 -4.79 7.40 -2.29
N TYR A 75 -4.71 7.90 -3.52
CA TYR A 75 -3.68 8.88 -3.88
C TYR A 75 -3.79 10.15 -3.03
N ARG A 76 -5.01 10.62 -2.77
CA ARG A 76 -5.21 11.78 -1.92
C ARG A 76 -4.72 11.56 -0.49
N LYS A 77 -5.05 10.40 0.08
CA LYS A 77 -4.60 10.07 1.43
C LYS A 77 -3.08 10.07 1.52
N ALA A 78 -2.43 9.46 0.54
CA ALA A 78 -0.97 9.40 0.50
C ALA A 78 -0.37 10.79 0.32
N ALA A 79 -0.91 11.58 -0.59
CA ALA A 79 -0.40 12.91 -0.88
C ALA A 79 -0.59 13.84 0.31
N LEU A 80 -1.74 13.79 0.97
CA LEU A 80 -2.03 14.63 2.13
C LEU A 80 -1.08 14.30 3.28
N GLN A 81 -0.84 13.02 3.53
CA GLN A 81 0.07 12.59 4.59
C GLN A 81 1.50 13.05 4.30
N GLY A 82 1.95 12.94 3.05
CA GLY A 82 3.26 13.42 2.66
C GLY A 82 3.38 14.93 2.82
N TYR A 83 2.33 15.67 2.47
CA TYR A 83 2.31 17.12 2.65
C TYR A 83 2.41 17.51 4.12
N GLU A 84 1.66 16.84 4.98
CA GLU A 84 1.72 17.11 6.42
C GLU A 84 3.10 16.84 7.00
N MET A 85 3.76 15.78 6.54
CA MET A 85 5.13 15.48 6.96
C MET A 85 6.09 16.57 6.52
N ASP A 86 5.93 17.09 5.30
CA ASP A 86 6.76 18.18 4.80
C ASP A 86 6.57 19.46 5.60
N LEU A 87 5.32 19.76 5.97
CA LEU A 87 5.03 20.91 6.81
C LEU A 87 5.69 20.79 8.19
N SER A 88 5.65 19.62 8.79
CA SER A 88 6.30 19.35 10.06
C SER A 88 7.80 19.62 9.97
N ARG A 89 8.43 19.19 8.89
CA ARG A 89 9.85 19.43 8.68
C ARG A 89 10.16 20.92 8.56
N ARG A 90 9.30 21.68 7.90
CA ARG A 90 9.48 23.13 7.73
C ARG A 90 9.37 23.88 9.05
N THR A 91 8.48 23.43 9.91
CA THR A 91 8.27 24.10 11.20
C THR A 91 9.38 23.84 12.21
N GLU A 92 10.22 22.85 11.97
CA GLU A 92 11.37 22.55 12.83
C GLU A 92 12.58 23.44 12.54
N ILE A 93 12.54 24.19 11.46
CA ILE A 93 13.60 25.11 11.10
C ILE A 93 13.31 26.47 11.72
#